data_f715ee502b9bdf78c607b187ecc08569
#
_entry.id   f715ee502b9bdf78c607b187ecc08569
#
_cell.length_a   1.000
_cell.length_b   1.000
_cell.length_c   1.000
_cell.angle_alpha   90.00
_cell.angle_beta   90.00
_cell.angle_gamma   90.00
#
_symmetry.space_group_name_H-M   'P 1'
#
loop_
_entity.id
_entity.type
_entity.pdbx_description
1 polymer ?
#
loop_
_entity_poly.entity_id
_entity_poly.type
_entity_poly.pdbx_seq_one_letter_code
_entity_poly.pdbx_strand_id
1 'polypeptide(L)'
;MLETCIKLRGSSNIKETMGEVIEDIRNICESDHCCILLVDKETRECNTFSESINSGSDVLPMDTYIDESFFDITQTWDDTLDGSTCIIVKNQQDREWLESVNPDWYKSLTDAGVYSIVLFPLINNDKTLGYMWAMNFNEENTVKIKETLELTSFFIASEIANYQLLNKLEKLSTIDMLTGVKNRNAMNNVVSDIIAGKSNIKYPYAVVFADLNGLKRVNDEVGHNEGDNLLRNSAQILCGVFFDADVYRAGGDEFMILASNMDEDKIKARIARLEEQSDKDNVSLSVGTYIVREGEDIRDAMRIADERMYSDKKAYYENHPEKKYR
;
A
#
# COMPACT_ATOMS: atom_id res chain seq x y z
N MET A 1 -15.45 -20.95 -16.86
CA MET A 1 -14.41 -21.21 -15.87
C MET A 1 -12.98 -21.13 -16.43
N LEU A 2 -12.60 -21.89 -17.47
CA LEU A 2 -11.25 -21.78 -18.07
C LEU A 2 -11.01 -20.38 -18.66
N GLU A 3 -11.99 -19.77 -19.32
CA GLU A 3 -11.94 -18.39 -19.82
C GLU A 3 -11.77 -17.36 -18.69
N THR A 4 -12.43 -17.57 -17.57
CA THR A 4 -12.34 -16.72 -16.37
C THR A 4 -10.93 -16.75 -15.76
N CYS A 5 -10.31 -17.93 -15.68
CA CYS A 5 -8.92 -18.09 -15.22
C CYS A 5 -7.90 -17.52 -16.22
N ILE A 6 -8.20 -17.56 -17.53
CA ILE A 6 -7.33 -16.99 -18.58
C ILE A 6 -7.37 -15.47 -18.53
N LYS A 7 -8.51 -14.84 -18.21
CA LYS A 7 -8.63 -13.37 -18.04
C LYS A 7 -7.67 -12.84 -16.96
N LEU A 8 -7.41 -13.60 -15.89
CA LEU A 8 -6.49 -13.21 -14.82
C LEU A 8 -5.01 -13.17 -15.26
N ARG A 9 -4.63 -14.05 -16.21
CA ARG A 9 -3.25 -14.07 -16.73
C ARG A 9 -3.02 -12.98 -17.75
N GLY A 10 -2.29 -11.94 -17.36
CA GLY A 10 -1.85 -10.88 -18.27
C GLY A 10 -2.63 -9.58 -18.19
N SER A 11 -3.53 -9.43 -17.22
CA SER A 11 -4.22 -8.18 -16.94
C SER A 11 -3.26 -7.18 -16.27
N SER A 12 -3.23 -5.96 -16.79
CA SER A 12 -2.50 -4.84 -16.18
C SER A 12 -3.19 -4.31 -14.90
N ASN A 13 -4.46 -4.69 -14.65
CA ASN A 13 -5.25 -4.29 -13.49
C ASN A 13 -5.95 -5.51 -12.85
N ILE A 14 -5.23 -6.20 -11.99
CA ILE A 14 -5.72 -7.42 -11.33
C ILE A 14 -7.00 -7.18 -10.51
N LYS A 15 -7.17 -6.00 -9.89
CA LYS A 15 -8.36 -5.72 -9.07
C LYS A 15 -9.63 -5.64 -9.92
N GLU A 16 -9.57 -4.99 -11.07
CA GLU A 16 -10.70 -4.89 -11.98
C GLU A 16 -11.06 -6.25 -12.57
N THR A 17 -10.06 -6.97 -13.05
CA THR A 17 -10.26 -8.33 -13.61
C THR A 17 -10.77 -9.29 -12.53
N MET A 18 -10.31 -9.18 -11.29
CA MET A 18 -10.81 -10.01 -10.19
C MET A 18 -12.27 -9.71 -9.87
N GLY A 19 -12.71 -8.45 -10.01
CA GLY A 19 -14.12 -8.07 -9.90
C GLY A 19 -15.00 -8.83 -10.90
N GLU A 20 -14.61 -8.86 -12.18
CA GLU A 20 -15.33 -9.63 -13.21
C GLU A 20 -15.33 -11.14 -12.90
N VAL A 21 -14.20 -11.68 -12.44
CA VAL A 21 -14.08 -13.09 -12.09
C VAL A 21 -14.99 -13.48 -10.93
N ILE A 22 -15.07 -12.68 -9.88
CA ILE A 22 -15.93 -12.95 -8.73
C ILE A 22 -17.41 -12.81 -9.11
N GLU A 23 -17.76 -11.89 -10.00
CA GLU A 23 -19.10 -11.78 -10.55
C GLU A 23 -19.49 -13.03 -11.36
N ASP A 24 -18.61 -13.50 -12.23
CA ASP A 24 -18.81 -14.74 -13.01
C ASP A 24 -18.99 -15.93 -12.06
N ILE A 25 -18.15 -16.06 -11.01
CA ILE A 25 -18.25 -17.14 -10.01
C ILE A 25 -19.59 -17.04 -9.25
N ARG A 26 -19.99 -15.85 -8.78
CA ARG A 26 -21.26 -15.65 -8.10
C ARG A 26 -22.45 -16.09 -8.99
N ASN A 27 -22.42 -15.73 -10.26
CA ASN A 27 -23.46 -16.10 -11.23
C ASN A 27 -23.48 -17.62 -11.47
N ILE A 28 -22.30 -18.28 -11.59
CA ILE A 28 -22.20 -19.74 -11.73
C ILE A 28 -22.74 -20.43 -10.49
N CYS A 29 -22.42 -19.91 -9.30
CA CYS A 29 -22.87 -20.48 -8.02
C CYS A 29 -24.35 -20.19 -7.71
N GLU A 30 -24.98 -19.27 -8.46
CA GLU A 30 -26.34 -18.78 -8.19
C GLU A 30 -26.51 -18.36 -6.71
N SER A 31 -25.49 -17.65 -6.20
CA SER A 31 -25.42 -17.21 -4.81
C SER A 31 -25.71 -15.71 -4.69
N ASP A 32 -26.13 -15.28 -3.49
CA ASP A 32 -26.38 -13.86 -3.23
C ASP A 32 -25.09 -13.06 -3.13
N HIS A 33 -24.02 -13.68 -2.63
CA HIS A 33 -22.75 -13.01 -2.42
C HIS A 33 -21.58 -13.97 -2.64
N CYS A 34 -20.55 -13.51 -3.35
CA CYS A 34 -19.23 -14.10 -3.40
C CYS A 34 -18.19 -13.06 -3.01
N CYS A 35 -17.21 -13.45 -2.19
CA CYS A 35 -16.18 -12.54 -1.71
C CYS A 35 -14.82 -13.23 -1.62
N ILE A 36 -13.77 -12.43 -1.82
CA ILE A 36 -12.38 -12.73 -1.46
C ILE A 36 -11.97 -11.77 -0.36
N LEU A 37 -11.66 -12.32 0.80
CA LEU A 37 -11.12 -11.61 1.95
C LEU A 37 -9.64 -11.95 2.10
N LEU A 38 -8.77 -10.96 2.16
CA LEU A 38 -7.38 -11.14 2.55
C LEU A 38 -7.23 -10.92 4.05
N VAL A 39 -6.40 -11.76 4.68
CA VAL A 39 -6.13 -11.70 6.12
C VAL A 39 -4.61 -11.59 6.33
N ASP A 40 -4.18 -10.49 6.91
CA ASP A 40 -2.79 -10.30 7.31
C ASP A 40 -2.66 -10.59 8.81
N LYS A 41 -1.97 -11.71 9.14
CA LYS A 41 -1.77 -12.14 10.54
C LYS A 41 -0.72 -11.29 11.26
N GLU A 42 0.15 -10.58 10.54
CA GLU A 42 1.20 -9.72 11.14
C GLU A 42 0.63 -8.36 11.57
N THR A 43 -0.17 -7.73 10.70
CA THR A 43 -0.83 -6.44 11.00
C THR A 43 -2.18 -6.60 11.68
N ARG A 44 -2.75 -7.81 11.74
CA ARG A 44 -4.09 -8.15 12.23
C ARG A 44 -5.19 -7.44 11.44
N GLU A 45 -5.00 -7.32 10.14
CA GLU A 45 -5.94 -6.65 9.25
C GLU A 45 -6.68 -7.64 8.36
N CYS A 46 -7.98 -7.35 8.16
CA CYS A 46 -8.81 -7.99 7.15
C CYS A 46 -9.18 -6.97 6.08
N ASN A 47 -9.03 -7.35 4.81
CA ASN A 47 -9.32 -6.46 3.70
C ASN A 47 -10.13 -7.19 2.61
N THR A 48 -11.25 -6.61 2.19
CA THR A 48 -12.00 -7.09 1.03
C THR A 48 -11.16 -6.87 -0.23
N PHE A 49 -10.69 -7.95 -0.84
CA PHE A 49 -9.93 -7.86 -2.09
C PHE A 49 -10.85 -7.69 -3.30
N SER A 50 -11.94 -8.45 -3.32
CA SER A 50 -13.00 -8.37 -4.35
C SER A 50 -14.28 -9.01 -3.83
N GLU A 51 -15.42 -8.45 -4.18
CA GLU A 51 -16.72 -9.02 -3.87
C GLU A 51 -17.73 -8.77 -4.99
N SER A 52 -18.76 -9.62 -5.07
CA SER A 52 -19.92 -9.45 -5.92
C SER A 52 -21.19 -9.80 -5.17
N ILE A 53 -22.17 -8.89 -5.16
CA ILE A 53 -23.46 -9.01 -4.46
C ILE A 53 -24.57 -9.02 -5.50
N ASN A 54 -25.53 -9.92 -5.34
CA ASN A 54 -26.74 -9.94 -6.16
C ASN A 54 -27.60 -8.71 -5.86
N SER A 55 -28.01 -7.97 -6.86
CA SER A 55 -28.80 -6.75 -6.73
C SER A 55 -30.17 -6.94 -6.06
N GLY A 56 -30.64 -8.17 -5.96
CA GLY A 56 -31.90 -8.53 -5.28
C GLY A 56 -31.71 -9.04 -3.85
N SER A 57 -30.48 -9.09 -3.33
CA SER A 57 -30.15 -9.60 -2.00
C SER A 57 -30.15 -8.50 -0.94
N ASP A 58 -30.49 -8.87 0.29
CA ASP A 58 -30.38 -8.00 1.48
C ASP A 58 -28.97 -8.05 2.13
N VAL A 59 -28.02 -8.81 1.55
CA VAL A 59 -26.64 -8.91 2.04
C VAL A 59 -25.94 -7.57 1.83
N LEU A 60 -25.30 -7.07 2.88
CA LEU A 60 -24.52 -5.83 2.82
C LEU A 60 -23.08 -6.10 2.34
N PRO A 61 -22.36 -5.07 1.83
CA PRO A 61 -20.95 -5.17 1.50
C PRO A 61 -20.11 -5.65 2.69
N MET A 62 -19.09 -6.45 2.41
CA MET A 62 -18.23 -7.07 3.42
C MET A 62 -17.58 -6.06 4.36
N ASP A 63 -17.17 -4.90 3.85
CA ASP A 63 -16.58 -3.82 4.66
C ASP A 63 -17.50 -3.31 5.78
N THR A 64 -18.82 -3.58 5.69
CA THR A 64 -19.80 -3.26 6.76
C THR A 64 -19.61 -4.14 7.99
N TYR A 65 -19.06 -5.34 7.82
CA TYR A 65 -18.90 -6.35 8.87
C TYR A 65 -17.48 -6.41 9.43
N ILE A 66 -16.51 -5.78 8.75
CA ILE A 66 -15.10 -5.76 9.18
C ILE A 66 -14.94 -4.70 10.27
N ASP A 67 -14.88 -5.14 11.52
CA ASP A 67 -14.55 -4.35 12.71
C ASP A 67 -13.32 -4.94 13.43
N GLU A 68 -12.95 -4.38 14.57
CA GLU A 68 -11.79 -4.84 15.37
C GLU A 68 -11.92 -6.30 15.82
N SER A 69 -13.14 -6.83 15.98
CA SER A 69 -13.41 -8.20 16.42
C SER A 69 -13.41 -9.20 15.26
N PHE A 70 -13.63 -8.75 14.04
CA PHE A 70 -13.77 -9.62 12.88
C PHE A 70 -12.49 -10.41 12.56
N PHE A 71 -11.31 -9.81 12.77
CA PHE A 71 -10.05 -10.52 12.62
C PHE A 71 -10.00 -11.76 13.53
N ASP A 72 -10.40 -11.63 14.80
CA ASP A 72 -10.37 -12.75 15.74
C ASP A 72 -11.32 -13.88 15.30
N ILE A 73 -12.48 -13.55 14.72
CA ILE A 73 -13.37 -14.55 14.10
C ILE A 73 -12.66 -15.27 12.96
N THR A 74 -11.93 -14.57 12.08
CA THR A 74 -11.23 -15.22 10.97
C THR A 74 -10.15 -16.22 11.42
N GLN A 75 -9.55 -16.00 12.59
CA GLN A 75 -8.53 -16.92 13.13
C GLN A 75 -9.14 -18.27 13.56
N THR A 76 -10.42 -18.30 13.91
CA THR A 76 -11.12 -19.53 14.29
C THR A 76 -11.48 -20.42 13.09
N TRP A 77 -11.37 -19.90 11.87
CA TRP A 77 -11.73 -20.64 10.67
C TRP A 77 -10.74 -21.77 10.35
N ASP A 78 -9.43 -21.55 10.60
CA ASP A 78 -8.41 -22.62 10.44
C ASP A 78 -8.69 -23.80 11.35
N ASP A 79 -9.07 -23.57 12.62
CA ASP A 79 -9.45 -24.61 13.58
C ASP A 79 -10.77 -25.30 13.17
N THR A 80 -11.74 -24.53 12.66
CA THR A 80 -13.02 -25.06 12.18
C THR A 80 -12.86 -25.93 10.93
N LEU A 81 -11.86 -25.64 10.07
CA LEU A 81 -11.49 -26.45 8.92
C LEU A 81 -10.98 -27.83 9.33
N ASP A 82 -10.27 -27.95 10.45
CA ASP A 82 -9.74 -29.22 11.00
C ASP A 82 -9.10 -30.11 9.93
N GLY A 83 -8.27 -29.53 9.06
CA GLY A 83 -7.63 -30.23 7.94
C GLY A 83 -8.52 -30.46 6.71
N SER A 84 -9.77 -30.02 6.73
CA SER A 84 -10.67 -30.05 5.57
C SER A 84 -10.28 -28.99 4.55
N THR A 85 -10.56 -29.25 3.27
CA THR A 85 -10.28 -28.30 2.17
C THR A 85 -11.25 -27.11 2.14
N CYS A 86 -12.43 -27.25 2.74
CA CYS A 86 -13.46 -26.22 2.81
C CYS A 86 -14.43 -26.47 3.96
N ILE A 87 -15.16 -25.42 4.34
CA ILE A 87 -16.32 -25.50 5.25
C ILE A 87 -17.57 -25.34 4.41
N ILE A 88 -18.56 -26.20 4.66
CA ILE A 88 -19.87 -26.18 3.99
C ILE A 88 -20.95 -26.15 5.05
N VAL A 89 -21.78 -25.10 5.02
CA VAL A 89 -22.99 -24.96 5.83
C VAL A 89 -24.14 -24.70 4.86
N LYS A 90 -25.04 -25.67 4.68
CA LYS A 90 -26.08 -25.63 3.63
C LYS A 90 -27.49 -25.86 4.15
N ASN A 91 -27.61 -26.42 5.36
CA ASN A 91 -28.89 -26.77 5.97
C ASN A 91 -28.85 -26.61 7.50
N GLN A 92 -29.97 -26.90 8.16
CA GLN A 92 -30.10 -26.74 9.61
C GLN A 92 -29.12 -27.63 10.40
N GLN A 93 -28.86 -28.83 9.96
CA GLN A 93 -27.95 -29.77 10.64
C GLN A 93 -26.50 -29.23 10.61
N ASP A 94 -26.08 -28.68 9.48
CA ASP A 94 -24.74 -28.08 9.34
C ASP A 94 -24.64 -26.82 10.22
N ARG A 95 -25.72 -26.05 10.35
CA ARG A 95 -25.79 -24.86 11.22
C ARG A 95 -25.64 -25.24 12.69
N GLU A 96 -26.35 -26.27 13.16
CA GLU A 96 -26.24 -26.80 14.52
C GLU A 96 -24.82 -27.32 14.81
N TRP A 97 -24.21 -27.98 13.82
CA TRP A 97 -22.81 -28.38 13.93
C TRP A 97 -21.91 -27.14 14.09
N LEU A 98 -22.02 -26.12 13.21
CA LEU A 98 -21.21 -24.91 13.28
C LEU A 98 -21.39 -24.18 14.61
N GLU A 99 -22.62 -24.07 15.11
CA GLU A 99 -22.92 -23.47 16.43
C GLU A 99 -22.19 -24.21 17.56
N SER A 100 -22.06 -25.53 17.46
CA SER A 100 -21.39 -26.35 18.46
C SER A 100 -19.86 -26.22 18.46
N VAL A 101 -19.24 -26.02 17.28
CA VAL A 101 -17.77 -25.98 17.11
C VAL A 101 -17.24 -24.55 17.05
N ASN A 102 -18.04 -23.57 16.57
CA ASN A 102 -17.64 -22.17 16.41
C ASN A 102 -18.83 -21.23 16.62
N PRO A 103 -19.26 -21.04 17.88
CA PRO A 103 -20.46 -20.25 18.18
C PRO A 103 -20.34 -18.78 17.81
N ASP A 104 -19.14 -18.20 17.89
CA ASP A 104 -18.91 -16.79 17.55
C ASP A 104 -19.08 -16.53 16.05
N TRP A 105 -18.53 -17.42 15.22
CA TRP A 105 -18.72 -17.33 13.77
C TRP A 105 -20.16 -17.62 13.38
N TYR A 106 -20.80 -18.65 13.97
CA TYR A 106 -22.21 -18.96 13.77
C TYR A 106 -23.10 -17.74 14.05
N LYS A 107 -22.83 -17.04 15.15
CA LYS A 107 -23.55 -15.83 15.52
C LYS A 107 -23.33 -14.73 14.48
N SER A 108 -22.09 -14.48 14.06
CA SER A 108 -21.76 -13.49 13.01
C SER A 108 -22.52 -13.76 11.71
N LEU A 109 -22.55 -15.03 11.25
CA LEU A 109 -23.31 -15.42 10.05
C LEU A 109 -24.83 -15.19 10.23
N THR A 110 -25.35 -15.51 11.41
CA THR A 110 -26.78 -15.36 11.70
C THR A 110 -27.18 -13.88 11.73
N ASP A 111 -26.40 -13.02 12.38
CA ASP A 111 -26.61 -11.58 12.47
C ASP A 111 -26.53 -10.92 11.09
N ALA A 112 -25.68 -11.45 10.18
CA ALA A 112 -25.57 -11.02 8.80
C ALA A 112 -26.63 -11.61 7.85
N GLY A 113 -27.58 -12.40 8.33
CA GLY A 113 -28.62 -13.02 7.50
C GLY A 113 -28.12 -14.13 6.57
N VAL A 114 -26.98 -14.74 6.89
CA VAL A 114 -26.39 -15.84 6.11
C VAL A 114 -27.00 -17.16 6.54
N TYR A 115 -27.69 -17.84 5.61
CA TYR A 115 -28.31 -19.15 5.87
C TYR A 115 -27.54 -20.33 5.26
N SER A 116 -26.70 -20.07 4.25
CA SER A 116 -25.80 -21.08 3.67
C SER A 116 -24.46 -20.45 3.26
N ILE A 117 -23.36 -21.18 3.42
CA ILE A 117 -22.02 -20.72 3.03
C ILE A 117 -21.16 -21.93 2.62
N VAL A 118 -20.35 -21.73 1.58
CA VAL A 118 -19.18 -22.57 1.27
C VAL A 118 -17.96 -21.67 1.34
N LEU A 119 -17.01 -21.99 2.23
CA LEU A 119 -15.80 -21.21 2.46
C LEU A 119 -14.57 -22.04 2.12
N PHE A 120 -13.67 -21.48 1.32
CA PHE A 120 -12.37 -22.04 0.96
C PHE A 120 -11.23 -21.14 1.44
N PRO A 121 -10.18 -21.70 2.06
CA PRO A 121 -8.96 -20.98 2.31
C PRO A 121 -8.20 -20.74 0.99
N LEU A 122 -7.62 -19.58 0.84
CA LEU A 122 -6.71 -19.23 -0.26
C LEU A 122 -5.28 -19.48 0.20
N ILE A 123 -4.73 -20.63 -0.18
CA ILE A 123 -3.42 -21.09 0.28
C ILE A 123 -2.41 -20.98 -0.85
N ASN A 124 -1.24 -20.40 -0.56
CA ASN A 124 -0.08 -20.40 -1.45
C ASN A 124 1.19 -20.69 -0.64
N ASN A 125 1.96 -21.72 -1.04
CA ASN A 125 3.17 -22.17 -0.35
C ASN A 125 2.96 -22.36 1.18
N ASP A 126 1.95 -23.14 1.55
CA ASP A 126 1.56 -23.45 2.95
C ASP A 126 1.18 -22.21 3.80
N LYS A 127 1.00 -21.06 3.18
CA LYS A 127 0.53 -19.84 3.84
C LYS A 127 -0.90 -19.52 3.41
N THR A 128 -1.79 -19.36 4.37
CA THR A 128 -3.14 -18.82 4.14
C THR A 128 -3.02 -17.33 3.87
N LEU A 129 -3.43 -16.89 2.67
CA LEU A 129 -3.49 -15.47 2.28
C LEU A 129 -4.80 -14.81 2.67
N GLY A 130 -5.84 -15.64 2.84
CA GLY A 130 -7.20 -15.22 3.11
C GLY A 130 -8.20 -16.33 2.78
N TYR A 131 -9.43 -15.93 2.51
CA TYR A 131 -10.53 -16.88 2.26
C TYR A 131 -11.40 -16.39 1.12
N MET A 132 -12.04 -17.35 0.43
CA MET A 132 -13.04 -17.10 -0.58
C MET A 132 -14.31 -17.88 -0.23
N TRP A 133 -15.46 -17.27 -0.42
CA TRP A 133 -16.75 -17.93 -0.16
C TRP A 133 -17.84 -17.55 -1.14
N ALA A 134 -18.88 -18.41 -1.17
CA ALA A 134 -20.18 -18.11 -1.72
C ALA A 134 -21.23 -18.28 -0.62
N MET A 135 -22.18 -17.32 -0.51
CA MET A 135 -23.22 -17.30 0.53
C MET A 135 -24.62 -17.24 -0.07
N ASN A 136 -25.59 -17.77 0.69
CA ASN A 136 -27.02 -17.70 0.41
C ASN A 136 -27.36 -18.30 -0.97
N PHE A 137 -27.09 -19.57 -1.10
CA PHE A 137 -27.37 -20.37 -2.28
C PHE A 137 -28.36 -21.52 -1.98
N ASN A 138 -28.95 -22.10 -3.05
CA ASN A 138 -29.79 -23.26 -2.89
C ASN A 138 -28.96 -24.53 -2.58
N GLU A 139 -29.39 -25.33 -1.60
CA GLU A 139 -28.71 -26.59 -1.18
C GLU A 139 -28.40 -27.52 -2.37
N GLU A 140 -29.28 -27.59 -3.37
CA GLU A 140 -29.09 -28.42 -4.57
C GLU A 140 -27.82 -28.04 -5.36
N ASN A 141 -27.38 -26.78 -5.27
CA ASN A 141 -26.20 -26.26 -5.95
C ASN A 141 -24.88 -26.54 -5.21
N THR A 142 -24.91 -27.12 -4.01
CA THR A 142 -23.73 -27.27 -3.13
C THR A 142 -22.55 -27.96 -3.84
N VAL A 143 -22.80 -29.06 -4.58
CA VAL A 143 -21.73 -29.79 -5.28
C VAL A 143 -21.08 -28.94 -6.36
N LYS A 144 -21.91 -28.26 -7.18
CA LYS A 144 -21.44 -27.35 -8.23
C LYS A 144 -20.63 -26.20 -7.66
N ILE A 145 -21.07 -25.62 -6.53
CA ILE A 145 -20.38 -24.52 -5.83
C ILE A 145 -19.04 -25.01 -5.30
N LYS A 146 -19.03 -26.14 -4.60
CA LYS A 146 -17.79 -26.73 -4.08
C LYS A 146 -16.76 -26.94 -5.19
N GLU A 147 -17.14 -27.62 -6.28
CA GLU A 147 -16.24 -27.88 -7.42
C GLU A 147 -15.76 -26.57 -8.08
N THR A 148 -16.64 -25.56 -8.20
CA THR A 148 -16.29 -24.24 -8.76
C THR A 148 -15.26 -23.54 -7.90
N LEU A 149 -15.50 -23.43 -6.60
CA LEU A 149 -14.61 -22.74 -5.67
C LEU A 149 -13.30 -23.49 -5.46
N GLU A 150 -13.32 -24.83 -5.41
CA GLU A 150 -12.13 -25.67 -5.26
C GLU A 150 -11.16 -25.48 -6.44
N LEU A 151 -11.68 -25.47 -7.67
CA LEU A 151 -10.87 -25.24 -8.86
C LEU A 151 -10.36 -23.81 -8.99
N THR A 152 -11.15 -22.82 -8.56
CA THR A 152 -10.78 -21.40 -8.70
C THR A 152 -9.93 -20.90 -7.56
N SER A 153 -10.09 -21.41 -6.34
CA SER A 153 -9.33 -20.96 -5.16
C SER A 153 -7.82 -21.07 -5.35
N PHE A 154 -7.34 -22.18 -5.96
CA PHE A 154 -5.92 -22.35 -6.24
C PHE A 154 -5.36 -21.29 -7.20
N PHE A 155 -6.09 -21.03 -8.31
CA PHE A 155 -5.67 -20.01 -9.28
C PHE A 155 -5.71 -18.61 -8.67
N ILE A 156 -6.79 -18.30 -7.97
CA ILE A 156 -6.96 -17.00 -7.31
C ILE A 156 -5.87 -16.79 -6.25
N ALA A 157 -5.57 -17.78 -5.42
CA ALA A 157 -4.49 -17.70 -4.43
C ALA A 157 -3.13 -17.45 -5.08
N SER A 158 -2.83 -18.13 -6.21
CA SER A 158 -1.59 -17.92 -6.96
C SER A 158 -1.49 -16.51 -7.54
N GLU A 159 -2.55 -15.98 -8.16
CA GLU A 159 -2.55 -14.63 -8.74
C GLU A 159 -2.49 -13.54 -7.67
N ILE A 160 -3.15 -13.74 -6.52
CA ILE A 160 -3.04 -12.82 -5.37
C ILE A 160 -1.61 -12.82 -4.82
N ALA A 161 -1.00 -14.00 -4.66
CA ALA A 161 0.39 -14.10 -4.20
C ALA A 161 1.36 -13.39 -5.16
N ASN A 162 1.20 -13.58 -6.46
CA ASN A 162 1.98 -12.89 -7.49
C ASN A 162 1.79 -11.37 -7.41
N TYR A 163 0.55 -10.91 -7.28
CA TYR A 163 0.24 -9.48 -7.12
C TYR A 163 0.88 -8.87 -5.88
N GLN A 164 0.78 -9.56 -4.73
CA GLN A 164 1.42 -9.11 -3.48
C GLN A 164 2.95 -9.05 -3.63
N LEU A 165 3.54 -10.05 -4.29
CA LEU A 165 4.98 -10.10 -4.55
C LEU A 165 5.44 -8.96 -5.46
N LEU A 166 4.73 -8.71 -6.57
CA LEU A 166 5.04 -7.61 -7.48
C LEU A 166 4.93 -6.26 -6.80
N ASN A 167 3.87 -6.02 -6.02
CA ASN A 167 3.71 -4.79 -5.24
C ASN A 167 4.84 -4.61 -4.20
N LYS A 168 5.27 -5.70 -3.56
CA LYS A 168 6.39 -5.66 -2.62
C LYS A 168 7.70 -5.33 -3.32
N LEU A 169 7.95 -5.93 -4.48
CA LEU A 169 9.13 -5.62 -5.30
C LEU A 169 9.11 -4.17 -5.78
N GLU A 170 7.96 -3.66 -6.22
CA GLU A 170 7.79 -2.27 -6.62
C GLU A 170 8.07 -1.31 -5.46
N LYS A 171 7.49 -1.57 -4.29
CA LYS A 171 7.76 -0.77 -3.08
C LYS A 171 9.24 -0.78 -2.72
N LEU A 172 9.89 -1.96 -2.69
CA LEU A 172 11.32 -2.08 -2.40
C LEU A 172 12.19 -1.40 -3.46
N SER A 173 11.72 -1.38 -4.70
CA SER A 173 12.42 -0.72 -5.82
C SER A 173 12.26 0.79 -5.85
N THR A 174 11.20 1.37 -5.27
CA THR A 174 10.84 2.78 -5.44
C THR A 174 10.74 3.57 -4.13
N ILE A 175 10.60 2.91 -2.97
CA ILE A 175 10.43 3.55 -1.66
C ILE A 175 11.69 3.37 -0.80
N ASP A 176 12.07 4.40 -0.07
CA ASP A 176 13.07 4.33 1.00
C ASP A 176 12.44 3.77 2.27
N MET A 177 12.88 2.59 2.70
CA MET A 177 12.27 1.84 3.82
C MET A 177 12.44 2.51 5.17
N LEU A 178 13.39 3.43 5.34
CA LEU A 178 13.58 4.15 6.59
C LEU A 178 12.62 5.33 6.73
N THR A 179 12.50 6.12 5.66
CA THR A 179 11.80 7.42 5.70
C THR A 179 10.40 7.38 5.08
N GLY A 180 10.08 6.34 4.30
CA GLY A 180 8.80 6.19 3.61
C GLY A 180 8.62 7.08 2.38
N VAL A 181 9.58 7.96 2.06
CA VAL A 181 9.58 8.74 0.81
C VAL A 181 10.10 7.91 -0.36
N LYS A 182 10.03 8.42 -1.58
CA LYS A 182 10.60 7.75 -2.75
C LYS A 182 12.13 7.63 -2.62
N ASN A 183 12.69 6.54 -3.12
CA ASN A 183 14.13 6.29 -3.06
C ASN A 183 14.88 6.86 -4.27
N ARG A 184 16.22 6.68 -4.28
CA ARG A 184 17.10 7.12 -5.37
C ARG A 184 16.76 6.50 -6.73
N ASN A 185 16.28 5.24 -6.76
CA ASN A 185 15.88 4.61 -8.02
C ASN A 185 14.65 5.30 -8.61
N ALA A 186 13.65 5.59 -7.80
CA ALA A 186 12.48 6.35 -8.24
C ALA A 186 12.85 7.76 -8.72
N MET A 187 13.79 8.43 -8.04
CA MET A 187 14.35 9.71 -8.46
C MET A 187 15.00 9.61 -9.87
N ASN A 188 15.86 8.62 -10.08
CA ASN A 188 16.54 8.44 -11.37
C ASN A 188 15.54 8.13 -12.49
N ASN A 189 14.50 7.35 -12.21
CA ASN A 189 13.46 7.01 -13.19
C ASN A 189 12.67 8.25 -13.61
N VAL A 190 12.19 9.08 -12.66
CA VAL A 190 11.46 10.31 -13.00
C VAL A 190 12.31 11.31 -13.77
N VAL A 191 13.58 11.48 -13.41
CA VAL A 191 14.51 12.32 -14.15
C VAL A 191 14.68 11.82 -15.59
N SER A 192 14.84 10.51 -15.77
CA SER A 192 14.94 9.88 -17.10
C SER A 192 13.67 10.09 -17.93
N ASP A 193 12.49 9.99 -17.31
CA ASP A 193 11.20 10.22 -17.96
C ASP A 193 11.02 11.70 -18.36
N ILE A 194 11.47 12.65 -17.54
CA ILE A 194 11.45 14.07 -17.88
C ILE A 194 12.36 14.33 -19.09
N ILE A 195 13.58 13.80 -19.09
CA ILE A 195 14.53 13.94 -20.21
C ILE A 195 13.95 13.33 -21.51
N ALA A 196 13.25 12.20 -21.39
CA ALA A 196 12.64 11.51 -22.52
C ALA A 196 11.31 12.15 -22.98
N GLY A 197 10.82 13.22 -22.32
CA GLY A 197 9.55 13.86 -22.63
C GLY A 197 8.32 13.00 -22.30
N LYS A 198 8.47 11.99 -21.42
CA LYS A 198 7.40 11.07 -20.99
C LYS A 198 6.71 11.49 -19.69
N SER A 199 7.28 12.45 -18.97
CA SER A 199 6.74 12.92 -17.70
C SER A 199 5.58 13.89 -17.90
N ASN A 200 4.59 13.82 -17.01
CA ASN A 200 3.47 14.77 -16.95
C ASN A 200 3.74 15.99 -16.06
N ILE A 201 5.02 16.26 -15.73
CA ILE A 201 5.39 17.40 -14.89
C ILE A 201 4.98 18.70 -15.57
N LYS A 202 4.35 19.62 -14.80
CA LYS A 202 3.84 20.89 -15.34
C LYS A 202 4.83 22.02 -15.08
N TYR A 203 5.16 22.76 -16.13
CA TYR A 203 6.00 23.94 -16.03
C TYR A 203 5.25 25.18 -15.47
N PRO A 204 5.94 26.11 -14.79
CA PRO A 204 7.28 25.91 -14.26
C PRO A 204 7.27 24.90 -13.11
N TYR A 205 8.34 24.15 -12.94
CA TYR A 205 8.47 23.27 -11.79
C TYR A 205 9.77 23.55 -11.03
N ALA A 206 9.79 23.28 -9.73
CA ALA A 206 10.97 23.46 -8.91
C ALA A 206 11.70 22.13 -8.69
N VAL A 207 13.03 22.17 -8.79
CA VAL A 207 13.96 21.18 -8.24
C VAL A 207 14.48 21.74 -6.93
N VAL A 208 14.33 21.00 -5.85
CA VAL A 208 14.83 21.34 -4.52
C VAL A 208 15.73 20.23 -4.04
N PHE A 209 16.96 20.56 -3.64
CA PHE A 209 17.82 19.67 -2.85
C PHE A 209 17.84 20.13 -1.41
N ALA A 210 17.76 19.18 -0.49
CA ALA A 210 17.85 19.42 0.95
C ALA A 210 18.79 18.40 1.58
N ASP A 211 19.68 18.84 2.44
CA ASP A 211 20.66 18.03 3.14
C ASP A 211 20.51 18.23 4.66
N LEU A 212 20.43 17.12 5.39
CA LEU A 212 20.24 17.13 6.83
C LEU A 212 21.55 17.43 7.57
N ASN A 213 21.63 18.59 8.22
CA ASN A 213 22.80 19.02 8.96
C ASN A 213 23.01 18.23 10.25
N GLY A 214 24.23 17.81 10.51
CA GLY A 214 24.63 17.23 11.80
C GLY A 214 24.25 15.76 12.01
N LEU A 215 23.74 15.04 11.02
CA LEU A 215 23.38 13.62 11.16
C LEU A 215 24.53 12.77 11.69
N LYS A 216 25.75 12.96 11.14
CA LYS A 216 26.92 12.20 11.60
C LYS A 216 27.20 12.41 13.07
N ARG A 217 27.12 13.65 13.57
CA ARG A 217 27.31 13.97 14.98
C ARG A 217 26.28 13.26 15.86
N VAL A 218 25.01 13.30 15.47
CA VAL A 218 23.94 12.63 16.21
C VAL A 218 24.19 11.13 16.26
N ASN A 219 24.59 10.51 15.15
CA ASN A 219 24.93 9.09 15.10
C ASN A 219 26.06 8.73 16.06
N ASP A 220 27.12 9.56 16.09
CA ASP A 220 28.32 9.27 16.88
C ASP A 220 28.12 9.60 18.40
N GLU A 221 27.33 10.63 18.73
CA GLU A 221 27.09 11.07 20.12
C GLU A 221 25.92 10.34 20.80
N VAL A 222 24.84 10.05 20.05
CA VAL A 222 23.58 9.54 20.60
C VAL A 222 23.23 8.14 20.07
N GLY A 223 23.76 7.77 18.90
CA GLY A 223 23.58 6.46 18.28
C GLY A 223 22.69 6.49 17.02
N HIS A 224 22.82 5.44 16.22
CA HIS A 224 22.15 5.34 14.91
C HIS A 224 20.62 5.40 14.99
N ASN A 225 20.02 4.90 16.07
CA ASN A 225 18.56 4.97 16.22
C ASN A 225 18.04 6.41 16.25
N GLU A 226 18.78 7.34 16.88
CA GLU A 226 18.41 8.75 16.92
C GLU A 226 18.66 9.44 15.58
N GLY A 227 19.74 9.07 14.87
CA GLY A 227 19.96 9.51 13.50
C GLY A 227 18.85 9.06 12.55
N ASP A 228 18.37 7.83 12.72
CA ASP A 228 17.22 7.30 11.96
C ASP A 228 15.93 8.07 12.26
N ASN A 229 15.69 8.43 13.52
CA ASN A 229 14.56 9.27 13.92
C ASN A 229 14.65 10.67 13.29
N LEU A 230 15.85 11.24 13.29
CA LEU A 230 16.09 12.55 12.69
C LEU A 230 15.83 12.52 11.16
N LEU A 231 16.22 11.45 10.48
CA LEU A 231 15.92 11.25 9.05
C LEU A 231 14.42 11.10 8.79
N ARG A 232 13.70 10.33 9.63
CA ARG A 232 12.22 10.21 9.52
C ARG A 232 11.52 11.54 9.72
N ASN A 233 11.92 12.31 10.73
CA ASN A 233 11.36 13.62 11.01
C ASN A 233 11.62 14.60 9.85
N SER A 234 12.84 14.60 9.30
CA SER A 234 13.18 15.42 8.11
C SER A 234 12.27 15.10 6.92
N ALA A 235 12.08 13.82 6.63
CA ALA A 235 11.20 13.39 5.56
C ALA A 235 9.74 13.81 5.80
N GLN A 236 9.24 13.69 7.02
CA GLN A 236 7.87 14.13 7.37
C GLN A 236 7.68 15.63 7.21
N ILE A 237 8.66 16.44 7.64
CA ILE A 237 8.63 17.90 7.45
C ILE A 237 8.61 18.24 5.96
N LEU A 238 9.51 17.63 5.17
CA LEU A 238 9.56 17.85 3.73
C LEU A 238 8.24 17.47 3.04
N CYS A 239 7.67 16.32 3.36
CA CYS A 239 6.36 15.91 2.84
C CYS A 239 5.22 16.83 3.29
N GLY A 240 5.24 17.32 4.52
CA GLY A 240 4.23 18.22 5.04
C GLY A 240 4.28 19.63 4.41
N VAL A 241 5.48 20.11 4.09
CA VAL A 241 5.68 21.40 3.40
C VAL A 241 5.41 21.28 1.90
N PHE A 242 5.86 20.17 1.27
CA PHE A 242 5.70 19.91 -0.16
C PHE A 242 4.64 18.83 -0.43
N PHE A 243 3.47 18.94 0.22
CA PHE A 243 2.38 17.95 0.23
C PHE A 243 1.81 17.59 -1.16
N ASP A 244 2.04 18.45 -2.15
CA ASP A 244 1.62 18.31 -3.56
C ASP A 244 2.78 17.98 -4.51
N ALA A 245 3.92 17.56 -3.95
CA ALA A 245 5.14 17.24 -4.70
C ALA A 245 5.70 15.88 -4.31
N ASP A 246 6.53 15.34 -5.18
CA ASP A 246 7.27 14.11 -4.91
C ASP A 246 8.55 14.40 -4.13
N VAL A 247 8.71 13.75 -2.98
CA VAL A 247 9.92 13.80 -2.16
C VAL A 247 10.70 12.50 -2.34
N TYR A 248 12.00 12.62 -2.59
CA TYR A 248 12.93 11.52 -2.83
C TYR A 248 14.08 11.60 -1.81
N ARG A 249 14.51 10.46 -1.28
CA ARG A 249 15.79 10.35 -0.60
C ARG A 249 16.86 9.97 -1.60
N ALA A 250 17.73 10.93 -1.94
CA ALA A 250 18.77 10.77 -2.95
C ALA A 250 19.96 9.93 -2.46
N GLY A 251 20.23 9.97 -1.14
CA GLY A 251 21.27 9.16 -0.49
C GLY A 251 21.51 9.66 0.94
N GLY A 252 21.99 8.83 1.83
CA GLY A 252 22.40 9.23 3.18
C GLY A 252 21.46 10.21 3.88
N ASP A 253 21.86 11.46 3.96
CA ASP A 253 21.19 12.64 4.52
C ASP A 253 20.58 13.57 3.47
N GLU A 254 20.64 13.22 2.18
CA GLU A 254 20.24 14.06 1.07
C GLU A 254 18.83 13.71 0.56
N PHE A 255 18.02 14.74 0.35
CA PHE A 255 16.67 14.65 -0.23
C PHE A 255 16.56 15.51 -1.48
N MET A 256 15.75 15.08 -2.43
CA MET A 256 15.36 15.85 -3.61
C MET A 256 13.84 15.98 -3.67
N ILE A 257 13.32 17.13 -4.06
CA ILE A 257 11.89 17.37 -4.26
C ILE A 257 11.67 17.87 -5.69
N LEU A 258 10.65 17.32 -6.35
CA LEU A 258 10.16 17.80 -7.65
C LEU A 258 8.75 18.33 -7.48
N ALA A 259 8.59 19.64 -7.57
CA ALA A 259 7.32 20.32 -7.35
C ALA A 259 6.80 20.97 -8.63
N SER A 260 5.71 20.41 -9.18
CA SER A 260 5.05 20.93 -10.39
C SER A 260 4.33 22.25 -10.15
N ASN A 261 4.16 23.06 -11.21
CA ASN A 261 3.42 24.33 -11.18
C ASN A 261 3.91 25.30 -10.10
N MET A 262 5.25 25.40 -9.95
CA MET A 262 5.96 26.11 -8.91
C MET A 262 6.72 27.29 -9.50
N ASP A 263 6.31 28.50 -9.13
CA ASP A 263 7.00 29.75 -9.46
C ASP A 263 7.90 30.25 -8.31
N GLU A 264 8.57 31.39 -8.51
CA GLU A 264 9.53 31.94 -7.54
C GLU A 264 8.88 32.36 -6.21
N ASP A 265 7.66 32.87 -6.25
CA ASP A 265 6.97 33.32 -5.03
C ASP A 265 6.47 32.14 -4.22
N LYS A 266 5.93 31.12 -4.90
CA LYS A 266 5.49 29.88 -4.26
C LYS A 266 6.66 29.14 -3.62
N ILE A 267 7.79 28.97 -4.33
CA ILE A 267 8.94 28.27 -3.77
C ILE A 267 9.53 29.03 -2.56
N LYS A 268 9.63 30.37 -2.61
CA LYS A 268 10.05 31.17 -1.46
C LYS A 268 9.15 30.96 -0.25
N ALA A 269 7.83 30.95 -0.45
CA ALA A 269 6.87 30.71 0.63
C ALA A 269 7.01 29.29 1.21
N ARG A 270 7.27 28.27 0.36
CA ARG A 270 7.53 26.89 0.82
C ARG A 270 8.82 26.80 1.62
N ILE A 271 9.89 27.43 1.19
CA ILE A 271 11.18 27.44 1.91
C ILE A 271 11.03 28.13 3.26
N ALA A 272 10.40 29.32 3.33
CA ALA A 272 10.15 29.99 4.60
C ALA A 272 9.33 29.11 5.58
N ARG A 273 8.33 28.38 5.07
CA ARG A 273 7.57 27.43 5.87
C ARG A 273 8.42 26.24 6.32
N LEU A 274 9.33 25.76 5.45
CA LEU A 274 10.26 24.68 5.78
C LEU A 274 11.19 25.09 6.92
N GLU A 275 11.76 26.28 6.88
CA GLU A 275 12.60 26.85 7.94
C GLU A 275 11.82 26.94 9.26
N GLU A 276 10.62 27.51 9.25
CA GLU A 276 9.77 27.61 10.46
C GLU A 276 9.45 26.25 11.07
N GLN A 277 9.10 25.25 10.24
CA GLN A 277 8.78 23.92 10.75
C GLN A 277 10.01 23.16 11.24
N SER A 278 11.13 23.30 10.53
CA SER A 278 12.41 22.71 10.91
C SER A 278 12.89 23.23 12.26
N ASP A 279 12.77 24.53 12.52
CA ASP A 279 13.13 25.12 13.81
C ASP A 279 12.26 24.58 14.96
N LYS A 280 10.95 24.41 14.74
CA LYS A 280 10.03 23.84 15.75
C LYS A 280 10.39 22.41 16.13
N ASP A 281 10.83 21.62 15.16
CA ASP A 281 11.10 20.18 15.35
C ASP A 281 12.59 19.91 15.62
N ASN A 282 13.42 20.95 15.81
CA ASN A 282 14.87 20.87 15.99
C ASN A 282 15.59 20.09 14.87
N VAL A 283 15.08 20.19 13.66
CA VAL A 283 15.70 19.66 12.44
C VAL A 283 16.42 20.80 11.73
N SER A 284 17.60 20.58 11.24
CA SER A 284 18.34 21.58 10.47
C SER A 284 18.60 21.06 9.07
N LEU A 285 18.10 21.75 8.06
CA LEU A 285 18.25 21.41 6.65
C LEU A 285 18.98 22.54 5.91
N SER A 286 19.96 22.19 5.11
CA SER A 286 20.53 23.07 4.10
C SER A 286 19.84 22.87 2.78
N VAL A 287 19.41 23.95 2.13
CA VAL A 287 18.47 23.87 0.99
C VAL A 287 19.00 24.67 -0.22
N GLY A 288 18.87 24.04 -1.40
CA GLY A 288 19.09 24.72 -2.68
C GLY A 288 17.94 24.47 -3.64
N THR A 289 17.53 25.51 -4.36
CA THR A 289 16.39 25.45 -5.25
C THR A 289 16.71 25.98 -6.65
N TYR A 290 16.06 25.41 -7.66
CA TYR A 290 16.04 25.94 -9.02
C TYR A 290 14.67 25.77 -9.64
N ILE A 291 14.19 26.80 -10.38
CA ILE A 291 12.92 26.72 -11.10
C ILE A 291 13.22 26.47 -12.56
N VAL A 292 12.70 25.36 -13.05
CA VAL A 292 12.82 24.91 -14.42
C VAL A 292 11.69 25.49 -15.25
N ARG A 293 12.04 26.19 -16.32
CA ARG A 293 11.10 26.72 -17.30
C ARG A 293 11.05 25.80 -18.53
N GLU A 294 10.04 25.96 -19.33
CA GLU A 294 9.90 25.18 -20.56
C GLU A 294 11.12 25.34 -21.46
N GLY A 295 11.68 24.23 -21.90
CA GLY A 295 12.90 24.19 -22.72
C GLY A 295 14.22 24.12 -21.97
N GLU A 296 14.23 24.21 -20.63
CA GLU A 296 15.44 24.04 -19.83
C GLU A 296 15.67 22.54 -19.48
N ASP A 297 16.96 22.16 -19.38
CA ASP A 297 17.35 20.78 -19.04
C ASP A 297 17.30 20.55 -17.51
N ILE A 298 16.60 19.53 -17.08
CA ILE A 298 16.54 19.15 -15.66
C ILE A 298 17.92 18.84 -15.06
N ARG A 299 18.87 18.34 -15.82
CA ARG A 299 20.23 18.03 -15.34
C ARG A 299 20.98 19.29 -14.92
N ASP A 300 20.84 20.37 -15.69
CA ASP A 300 21.41 21.66 -15.32
C ASP A 300 20.71 22.24 -14.09
N ALA A 301 19.40 22.11 -14.02
CA ALA A 301 18.62 22.53 -12.87
C ALA A 301 19.04 21.79 -11.59
N MET A 302 19.21 20.48 -11.67
CA MET A 302 19.68 19.67 -10.54
C MET A 302 21.07 20.09 -10.09
N ARG A 303 22.01 20.28 -11.01
CA ARG A 303 23.38 20.75 -10.71
C ARG A 303 23.35 22.11 -9.99
N ILE A 304 22.55 23.07 -10.48
CA ILE A 304 22.46 24.41 -9.88
C ILE A 304 21.81 24.36 -8.49
N ALA A 305 20.76 23.57 -8.33
CA ALA A 305 20.09 23.41 -7.03
C ALA A 305 21.03 22.77 -6.01
N ASP A 306 21.81 21.74 -6.41
CA ASP A 306 22.80 21.08 -5.56
C ASP A 306 23.94 22.06 -5.15
N GLU A 307 24.50 22.83 -6.10
CA GLU A 307 25.51 23.86 -5.81
C GLU A 307 25.00 24.91 -4.80
N ARG A 308 23.73 25.29 -4.88
CA ARG A 308 23.09 26.23 -3.94
C ARG A 308 22.91 25.60 -2.56
N MET A 309 22.47 24.36 -2.48
CA MET A 309 22.36 23.60 -1.23
C MET A 309 23.72 23.46 -0.55
N TYR A 310 24.76 23.12 -1.31
CA TYR A 310 26.12 23.02 -0.78
C TYR A 310 26.65 24.38 -0.25
N SER A 311 26.31 25.48 -0.93
CA SER A 311 26.66 26.83 -0.49
C SER A 311 25.95 27.20 0.82
N ASP A 312 24.69 26.83 0.96
CA ASP A 312 23.89 27.01 2.18
C ASP A 312 24.45 26.14 3.33
N LYS A 313 24.81 24.90 3.07
CA LYS A 313 25.48 24.00 4.03
C LYS A 313 26.80 24.59 4.54
N LYS A 314 27.58 25.18 3.64
CA LYS A 314 28.83 25.85 4.02
C LYS A 314 28.57 27.05 4.95
N ALA A 315 27.63 27.90 4.60
CA ALA A 315 27.24 29.06 5.41
C ALA A 315 26.70 28.62 6.79
N TYR A 316 25.92 27.53 6.85
CA TYR A 316 25.45 26.98 8.11
C TYR A 316 26.61 26.61 9.04
N TYR A 317 27.62 25.87 8.57
CA TYR A 317 28.77 25.48 9.39
C TYR A 317 29.78 26.61 9.67
N GLU A 318 29.79 27.67 8.90
CA GLU A 318 30.54 28.88 9.20
C GLU A 318 29.88 29.66 10.37
N ASN A 319 28.54 29.67 10.43
CA ASN A 319 27.78 30.30 11.49
C ASN A 319 27.67 29.42 12.76
N HIS A 320 27.91 28.10 12.65
CA HIS A 320 27.82 27.13 13.73
C HIS A 320 29.09 26.26 13.82
N PRO A 321 30.25 26.87 14.07
CA PRO A 321 31.53 26.14 14.05
C PRO A 321 31.58 25.01 15.09
N GLU A 322 30.82 25.13 16.18
CA GLU A 322 30.67 24.11 17.23
C GLU A 322 29.94 22.84 16.76
N LYS A 323 29.14 22.96 15.69
CA LYS A 323 28.43 21.83 15.09
C LYS A 323 29.19 21.14 13.96
N LYS A 324 30.33 21.75 13.53
CA LYS A 324 31.16 21.20 12.48
C LYS A 324 31.94 19.99 13.00
N TYR A 325 31.63 18.82 12.44
CA TYR A 325 32.37 17.59 12.74
C TYR A 325 33.78 17.67 12.12
N ARG A 326 34.81 17.30 12.91
CA ARG A 326 36.21 17.30 12.48
C ARG A 326 36.54 16.06 11.65
#